data_367566cd3f1ad0e90e7f0a0ed2fe6093
#
_entry.id   367566cd3f1ad0e90e7f0a0ed2fe6093
#
_cell.length_a   1.000
_cell.length_b   1.000
_cell.length_c   1.000
_cell.angle_alpha   90.00
_cell.angle_beta   90.00
_cell.angle_gamma   90.00
#
_symmetry.space_group_name_H-M   'P 1'
#
loop_
_entity.id
_entity.type
_entity.pdbx_description
1 polymer ?
#
loop_
_entity_poly.entity_id
_entity_poly.type
_entity_poly.pdbx_seq_one_letter_code
_entity_poly.pdbx_strand_id
1 'polypeptide(L)'
;VYKRQGTYGRIMHVTGCYHYRGAALLAAKAAVYAGSGLVTVWSNEKVIDSLSLFCPEATSCQRHYFDEHLLQGKEAILIGSGLGLNEDSERFVCELLSHTQVPVVFDGDDLTILAKHPELLENHHSSWILTPHHGEFKRFVDFKQTSEMVDQANAFAKKYHVTLDLKGPHTLISDGNETY
;
A
#
# COMPACT_ATOMS: atom_id res chain seq x y z
N VAL A 1 11.88 -28.09 14.16
CA VAL A 1 12.27 -26.69 14.41
C VAL A 1 11.00 -25.91 14.70
N TYR A 2 10.90 -25.38 15.91
CA TYR A 2 9.73 -24.57 16.32
C TYR A 2 9.85 -23.20 15.68
N LYS A 3 9.06 -22.91 14.66
CA LYS A 3 9.05 -21.59 14.01
C LYS A 3 8.03 -20.69 14.72
N ARG A 4 8.49 -19.54 15.23
CA ARG A 4 7.61 -18.51 15.81
C ARG A 4 6.92 -17.74 14.69
N GLN A 5 5.71 -17.19 14.96
CA GLN A 5 4.98 -16.37 13.97
C GLN A 5 5.86 -15.27 13.35
N GLY A 6 6.64 -14.55 14.16
CA GLY A 6 7.54 -13.50 13.65
C GLY A 6 8.62 -13.96 12.66
N THR A 7 8.83 -15.28 12.47
CA THR A 7 9.75 -15.80 11.47
C THR A 7 9.21 -15.66 10.04
N TYR A 8 7.90 -15.47 9.89
CA TYR A 8 7.20 -15.35 8.60
C TYR A 8 6.82 -13.90 8.26
N GLY A 9 7.49 -12.94 8.88
CA GLY A 9 7.30 -11.51 8.62
C GLY A 9 6.20 -10.87 9.47
N ARG A 10 6.37 -9.57 9.68
CA ARG A 10 5.45 -8.69 10.40
C ARG A 10 5.03 -7.56 9.50
N ILE A 11 3.77 -7.57 9.08
CA ILE A 11 3.25 -6.57 8.13
C ILE A 11 2.29 -5.61 8.83
N MET A 12 2.38 -4.34 8.42
CA MET A 12 1.42 -3.31 8.77
C MET A 12 0.50 -3.03 7.59
N HIS A 13 -0.81 -3.03 7.83
CA HIS A 13 -1.81 -2.62 6.85
C HIS A 13 -2.44 -1.29 7.30
N VAL A 14 -2.27 -0.25 6.49
CA VAL A 14 -2.95 1.04 6.66
C VAL A 14 -4.08 1.10 5.65
N THR A 15 -5.20 0.50 6.01
CA THR A 15 -6.29 0.20 5.08
C THR A 15 -7.66 0.40 5.72
N GLY A 16 -8.67 0.60 4.88
CA GLY A 16 -10.05 0.73 5.29
C GLY A 16 -10.41 2.08 5.90
N CYS A 17 -11.66 2.43 5.71
CA CYS A 17 -12.33 3.55 6.37
C CYS A 17 -13.77 3.17 6.67
N TYR A 18 -14.55 4.10 7.22
CA TYR A 18 -15.95 3.83 7.58
C TYR A 18 -16.77 3.25 6.42
N HIS A 19 -16.55 3.72 5.19
CA HIS A 19 -17.29 3.28 4.00
C HIS A 19 -16.71 2.03 3.35
N TYR A 20 -15.41 1.78 3.51
CA TYR A 20 -14.67 0.70 2.84
C TYR A 20 -14.05 -0.30 3.82
N ARG A 21 -14.82 -0.71 4.83
CA ARG A 21 -14.38 -1.68 5.84
C ARG A 21 -13.94 -3.01 5.22
N GLY A 22 -14.71 -3.48 4.23
CA GLY A 22 -14.42 -4.73 3.52
C GLY A 22 -13.03 -4.78 2.88
N ALA A 23 -12.50 -3.66 2.39
CA ALA A 23 -11.16 -3.61 1.81
C ALA A 23 -10.08 -4.00 2.83
N ALA A 24 -10.15 -3.47 4.05
CA ALA A 24 -9.23 -3.83 5.13
C ALA A 24 -9.34 -5.32 5.52
N LEU A 25 -10.58 -5.86 5.58
CA LEU A 25 -10.80 -7.26 5.92
C LEU A 25 -10.24 -8.21 4.86
N LEU A 26 -10.45 -7.89 3.59
CA LEU A 26 -9.93 -8.67 2.46
C LEU A 26 -8.40 -8.63 2.42
N ALA A 27 -7.80 -7.45 2.59
CA ALA A 27 -6.37 -7.28 2.63
C ALA A 27 -5.73 -8.06 3.79
N ALA A 28 -6.27 -7.94 5.02
CA ALA A 28 -5.78 -8.66 6.18
C ALA A 28 -5.87 -10.18 5.98
N LYS A 29 -7.00 -10.65 5.49
CA LYS A 29 -7.23 -12.08 5.22
C LYS A 29 -6.29 -12.62 4.14
N ALA A 30 -6.08 -11.87 3.07
CA ALA A 30 -5.14 -12.24 2.01
C ALA A 30 -3.71 -12.40 2.56
N ALA A 31 -3.24 -11.46 3.39
CA ALA A 31 -1.92 -11.56 4.00
C ALA A 31 -1.78 -12.76 4.94
N VAL A 32 -2.78 -13.02 5.79
CA VAL A 32 -2.80 -14.20 6.67
C VAL A 32 -2.75 -15.48 5.85
N TYR A 33 -3.57 -15.60 4.82
CA TYR A 33 -3.61 -16.80 3.96
C TYR A 33 -2.36 -16.96 3.07
N ALA A 34 -1.70 -15.85 2.73
CA ALA A 34 -0.40 -15.90 2.06
C ALA A 34 0.75 -16.36 2.99
N GLY A 35 0.47 -16.54 4.28
CA GLY A 35 1.44 -17.07 5.24
C GLY A 35 2.23 -16.02 6.02
N SER A 36 1.78 -14.76 6.02
CA SER A 36 2.39 -13.73 6.87
C SER A 36 2.28 -14.08 8.34
N GLY A 37 3.38 -13.93 9.07
CA GLY A 37 3.46 -14.36 10.47
C GLY A 37 2.62 -13.51 11.41
N LEU A 38 2.66 -12.18 11.25
CA LEU A 38 1.87 -11.23 12.01
C LEU A 38 1.35 -10.12 11.09
N VAL A 39 0.04 -9.95 11.07
CA VAL A 39 -0.63 -8.87 10.35
C VAL A 39 -1.22 -7.91 11.36
N THR A 40 -0.86 -6.62 11.27
CA THR A 40 -1.44 -5.57 12.11
C THR A 40 -2.18 -4.59 11.23
N VAL A 41 -3.47 -4.37 11.47
CA VAL A 41 -4.29 -3.40 10.74
C VAL A 41 -4.37 -2.09 11.52
N TRP A 42 -3.88 -1.02 10.93
CA TRP A 42 -3.95 0.35 11.46
C TRP A 42 -5.09 1.10 10.77
N SER A 43 -6.21 1.22 11.45
CA SER A 43 -7.44 1.72 10.85
C SER A 43 -8.34 2.46 11.85
N ASN A 44 -9.53 2.86 11.42
CA ASN A 44 -10.52 3.45 12.31
C ASN A 44 -11.26 2.38 13.14
N GLU A 45 -11.92 2.82 14.21
CA GLU A 45 -12.62 1.97 15.15
C GLU A 45 -13.61 1.01 14.47
N LYS A 46 -14.39 1.47 13.50
CA LYS A 46 -15.41 0.63 12.84
C LYS A 46 -14.82 -0.48 11.96
N VAL A 47 -13.64 -0.28 11.43
CA VAL A 47 -12.88 -1.34 10.73
C VAL A 47 -12.38 -2.35 11.76
N ILE A 48 -11.83 -1.88 12.88
CA ILE A 48 -11.29 -2.73 13.96
C ILE A 48 -12.38 -3.62 14.55
N ASP A 49 -13.57 -3.07 14.83
CA ASP A 49 -14.73 -3.83 15.31
C ASP A 49 -15.08 -4.97 14.35
N SER A 50 -15.07 -4.68 13.04
CA SER A 50 -15.37 -5.68 12.02
C SER A 50 -14.25 -6.71 11.87
N LEU A 51 -12.98 -6.27 12.00
CA LEU A 51 -11.80 -7.14 11.85
C LEU A 51 -11.82 -8.28 12.88
N SER A 52 -12.13 -7.98 14.13
CA SER A 52 -12.16 -8.97 15.22
C SER A 52 -13.13 -10.13 14.96
N LEU A 53 -14.17 -9.90 14.17
CA LEU A 53 -15.17 -10.91 13.82
C LEU A 53 -14.81 -11.73 12.57
N PHE A 54 -14.10 -11.11 11.59
CA PHE A 54 -13.88 -11.72 10.27
C PHE A 54 -12.44 -12.18 10.02
N CYS A 55 -11.48 -11.65 10.78
CA CYS A 55 -10.06 -12.03 10.70
C CYS A 55 -9.42 -11.92 12.09
N PRO A 56 -9.80 -12.80 13.03
CA PRO A 56 -9.31 -12.76 14.42
C PRO A 56 -7.80 -13.03 14.53
N GLU A 57 -7.16 -13.55 13.48
CA GLU A 57 -5.72 -13.77 13.41
C GLU A 57 -4.94 -12.47 13.28
N ALA A 58 -5.56 -11.40 12.76
CA ALA A 58 -4.91 -10.11 12.63
C ALA A 58 -5.06 -9.29 13.92
N THR A 59 -3.97 -8.64 14.32
CA THR A 59 -4.00 -7.61 15.35
C THR A 59 -4.42 -6.26 14.76
N SER A 60 -4.81 -5.32 15.62
CA SER A 60 -5.22 -3.99 15.16
C SER A 60 -4.72 -2.89 16.08
N CYS A 61 -4.58 -1.69 15.52
CA CYS A 61 -4.39 -0.47 16.27
C CYS A 61 -5.24 0.66 15.66
N GLN A 62 -5.71 1.55 16.52
CA GLN A 62 -6.60 2.64 16.10
C GLN A 62 -5.79 3.78 15.48
N ARG A 63 -6.23 4.25 14.30
CA ARG A 63 -5.62 5.36 13.59
C ARG A 63 -6.27 6.68 13.98
N HIS A 64 -5.60 7.44 14.83
CA HIS A 64 -5.98 8.82 15.18
C HIS A 64 -4.98 9.83 14.64
N TYR A 65 -3.70 9.54 14.84
CA TYR A 65 -2.54 10.31 14.40
C TYR A 65 -1.40 9.35 14.09
N PHE A 66 -0.38 9.82 13.41
CA PHE A 66 0.81 9.02 13.13
C PHE A 66 1.59 8.79 14.43
N ASP A 67 2.05 7.55 14.61
CA ASP A 67 2.92 7.13 15.72
C ASP A 67 4.01 6.22 15.16
N GLU A 68 5.23 6.72 15.08
CA GLU A 68 6.39 5.99 14.54
C GLU A 68 6.71 4.69 15.31
N HIS A 69 6.36 4.61 16.59
CA HIS A 69 6.57 3.39 17.38
C HIS A 69 5.80 2.19 16.83
N LEU A 70 4.70 2.42 16.15
CA LEU A 70 3.92 1.36 15.51
C LEU A 70 4.64 0.74 14.29
N LEU A 71 5.64 1.43 13.73
CA LEU A 71 6.47 0.90 12.65
C LEU A 71 7.60 0.00 13.17
N GLN A 72 7.91 0.04 14.46
CA GLN A 72 9.01 -0.76 15.02
C GLN A 72 8.80 -2.25 14.80
N GLY A 73 9.81 -2.90 14.22
CA GLY A 73 9.80 -4.33 13.93
C GLY A 73 8.83 -4.75 12.83
N LYS A 74 8.25 -3.83 12.08
CA LYS A 74 7.53 -4.13 10.83
C LYS A 74 8.55 -4.33 9.70
N GLU A 75 8.23 -5.23 8.79
CA GLU A 75 9.11 -5.62 7.68
C GLU A 75 8.53 -5.22 6.32
N ALA A 76 7.24 -4.91 6.28
CA ALA A 76 6.57 -4.34 5.11
C ALA A 76 5.28 -3.61 5.51
N ILE A 77 4.83 -2.70 4.65
CA ILE A 77 3.59 -1.96 4.80
C ILE A 77 2.74 -2.14 3.54
N LEU A 78 1.44 -2.39 3.72
CA LEU A 78 0.41 -2.20 2.68
C LEU A 78 -0.40 -0.97 3.04
N ILE A 79 -0.59 -0.06 2.10
CA ILE A 79 -1.32 1.18 2.34
C ILE A 79 -2.28 1.50 1.19
N GLY A 80 -3.44 2.06 1.52
CA GLY A 80 -4.34 2.71 0.57
C GLY A 80 -5.67 2.01 0.32
N SER A 81 -5.72 0.66 0.34
CA SER A 81 -6.97 -0.07 0.02
C SER A 81 -8.15 0.38 0.88
N GLY A 82 -9.03 1.23 0.31
CA GLY A 82 -10.19 1.79 0.98
C GLY A 82 -9.89 2.76 2.13
N LEU A 83 -8.75 3.44 2.09
CA LEU A 83 -8.26 4.35 3.14
C LEU A 83 -9.12 5.61 3.29
N GLY A 84 -9.70 6.08 2.18
CA GLY A 84 -10.38 7.36 2.07
C GLY A 84 -9.44 8.52 1.71
N LEU A 85 -10.01 9.55 1.08
CA LEU A 85 -9.26 10.70 0.52
C LEU A 85 -9.51 12.01 1.30
N ASN A 86 -9.82 11.91 2.60
CA ASN A 86 -9.96 13.11 3.43
C ASN A 86 -8.59 13.66 3.86
N GLU A 87 -8.56 14.89 4.32
CA GLU A 87 -7.33 15.61 4.74
C GLU A 87 -6.56 14.86 5.84
N ASP A 88 -7.26 14.20 6.77
CA ASP A 88 -6.62 13.44 7.84
C ASP A 88 -5.90 12.21 7.29
N SER A 89 -6.50 11.52 6.30
CA SER A 89 -5.84 10.39 5.62
C SER A 89 -4.64 10.87 4.82
N GLU A 90 -4.76 11.98 4.09
CA GLU A 90 -3.67 12.56 3.30
C GLU A 90 -2.48 12.95 4.19
N ARG A 91 -2.73 13.69 5.27
CA ARG A 91 -1.69 14.07 6.25
C ARG A 91 -1.03 12.85 6.87
N PHE A 92 -1.84 11.87 7.30
CA PHE A 92 -1.33 10.63 7.90
C PHE A 92 -0.40 9.86 6.95
N VAL A 93 -0.79 9.74 5.68
CA VAL A 93 0.02 9.08 4.65
C VAL A 93 1.36 9.80 4.45
N CYS A 94 1.34 11.12 4.30
CA CYS A 94 2.56 11.90 4.12
C CYS A 94 3.52 11.74 5.32
N GLU A 95 3.01 11.79 6.54
CA GLU A 95 3.81 11.55 7.76
C GLU A 95 4.36 10.12 7.80
N LEU A 96 3.53 9.11 7.57
CA LEU A 96 3.95 7.71 7.54
C LEU A 96 5.10 7.48 6.54
N LEU A 97 4.92 7.95 5.30
CA LEU A 97 5.88 7.71 4.23
C LEU A 97 7.21 8.43 4.45
N SER A 98 7.19 9.62 5.06
CA SER A 98 8.41 10.35 5.40
C SER A 98 9.27 9.67 6.48
N HIS A 99 8.68 8.77 7.29
CA HIS A 99 9.37 8.03 8.35
C HIS A 99 9.62 6.56 8.00
N THR A 100 9.05 6.07 6.89
CA THR A 100 9.10 4.64 6.54
C THR A 100 10.44 4.26 5.90
N GLN A 101 11.05 3.18 6.41
CA GLN A 101 12.31 2.62 5.90
C GLN A 101 12.12 1.18 5.39
N VAL A 102 10.92 0.64 5.45
CA VAL A 102 10.59 -0.72 5.02
C VAL A 102 9.86 -0.71 3.68
N PRO A 103 9.85 -1.82 2.93
CA PRO A 103 9.10 -1.93 1.69
C PRO A 103 7.63 -1.56 1.84
N VAL A 104 7.08 -0.85 0.86
CA VAL A 104 5.68 -0.40 0.85
C VAL A 104 4.97 -0.84 -0.42
N VAL A 105 3.78 -1.38 -0.27
CA VAL A 105 2.84 -1.66 -1.36
C VAL A 105 1.71 -0.63 -1.31
N PHE A 106 1.47 0.04 -2.44
CA PHE A 106 0.47 1.09 -2.60
C PHE A 106 -0.70 0.60 -3.47
N ASP A 107 -1.93 0.78 -2.99
CA ASP A 107 -3.13 0.42 -3.74
C ASP A 107 -4.28 1.40 -3.48
N GLY A 108 -5.08 1.69 -4.49
CA GLY A 108 -6.33 2.45 -4.36
C GLY A 108 -6.14 3.93 -3.99
N ASP A 109 -6.72 4.36 -2.87
CA ASP A 109 -6.78 5.78 -2.48
C ASP A 109 -5.40 6.42 -2.29
N ASP A 110 -4.43 5.65 -1.84
CA ASP A 110 -3.08 6.13 -1.58
C ASP A 110 -2.33 6.52 -2.87
N LEU A 111 -2.60 5.83 -3.97
CA LEU A 111 -2.09 6.22 -5.29
C LEU A 111 -2.60 7.61 -5.72
N THR A 112 -3.80 7.99 -5.29
CA THR A 112 -4.33 9.34 -5.53
C THR A 112 -3.61 10.37 -4.66
N ILE A 113 -3.27 10.01 -3.42
CA ILE A 113 -2.50 10.88 -2.51
C ILE A 113 -1.08 11.05 -3.07
N LEU A 114 -0.40 9.97 -3.45
CA LEU A 114 0.93 10.04 -4.06
C LEU A 114 0.98 10.91 -5.32
N ALA A 115 -0.06 10.86 -6.15
CA ALA A 115 -0.11 11.70 -7.36
C ALA A 115 -0.19 13.20 -7.05
N LYS A 116 -0.67 13.59 -5.86
CA LYS A 116 -0.67 14.97 -5.38
C LYS A 116 0.66 15.38 -4.73
N HIS A 117 1.44 14.40 -4.27
CA HIS A 117 2.67 14.56 -3.52
C HIS A 117 3.85 13.86 -4.21
N PRO A 118 4.24 14.31 -5.43
CA PRO A 118 5.31 13.67 -6.21
C PRO A 118 6.67 13.70 -5.50
N GLU A 119 6.88 14.63 -4.56
CA GLU A 119 8.08 14.71 -3.72
C GLU A 119 8.30 13.46 -2.86
N LEU A 120 7.23 12.74 -2.51
CA LEU A 120 7.34 11.47 -1.77
C LEU A 120 7.92 10.37 -2.65
N LEU A 121 7.60 10.36 -3.95
CA LEU A 121 8.17 9.43 -4.92
C LEU A 121 9.65 9.70 -5.22
N GLU A 122 10.11 10.93 -5.06
CA GLU A 122 11.50 11.32 -5.34
C GLU A 122 12.43 11.03 -4.16
N ASN A 123 11.91 10.94 -2.94
CA ASN A 123 12.69 10.91 -1.70
C ASN A 123 12.52 9.64 -0.87
N HIS A 124 11.96 8.57 -1.42
CA HIS A 124 11.82 7.32 -0.65
C HIS A 124 13.15 6.56 -0.52
N HIS A 125 13.29 5.81 0.57
CA HIS A 125 14.50 5.09 0.92
C HIS A 125 14.32 3.56 0.98
N SER A 126 13.17 3.05 0.56
CA SER A 126 12.84 1.63 0.58
C SER A 126 12.25 1.19 -0.75
N SER A 127 12.08 -0.13 -0.94
CA SER A 127 11.43 -0.67 -2.14
C SER A 127 9.94 -0.36 -2.13
N TRP A 128 9.45 0.30 -3.16
CA TRP A 128 8.03 0.62 -3.33
C TRP A 128 7.42 -0.14 -4.50
N ILE A 129 6.24 -0.69 -4.27
CA ILE A 129 5.44 -1.36 -5.30
C ILE A 129 4.12 -0.59 -5.42
N LEU A 130 3.84 -0.06 -6.59
CA LEU A 130 2.59 0.64 -6.89
C LEU A 130 1.71 -0.27 -7.74
N THR A 131 0.43 -0.42 -7.37
CA THR A 131 -0.51 -1.30 -8.06
C THR A 131 -1.70 -0.54 -8.67
N PRO A 132 -1.48 0.49 -9.52
CA PRO A 132 -2.56 1.26 -10.11
C PRO A 132 -3.33 0.46 -11.17
N HIS A 133 -4.61 0.72 -11.30
CA HIS A 133 -5.29 0.49 -12.56
C HIS A 133 -5.03 1.65 -13.53
N HIS A 134 -5.41 1.52 -14.81
CA HIS A 134 -5.16 2.54 -15.84
C HIS A 134 -5.67 3.95 -15.46
N GLY A 135 -6.81 4.05 -14.78
CA GLY A 135 -7.38 5.33 -14.37
C GLY A 135 -6.58 6.00 -13.24
N GLU A 136 -5.99 5.22 -12.33
CA GLU A 136 -5.09 5.71 -11.28
C GLU A 136 -3.75 6.12 -11.87
N PHE A 137 -3.20 5.32 -12.79
CA PHE A 137 -1.93 5.62 -13.43
C PHE A 137 -1.95 6.92 -14.24
N LYS A 138 -3.07 7.26 -14.87
CA LYS A 138 -3.28 8.55 -15.56
C LYS A 138 -3.14 9.79 -14.66
N ARG A 139 -3.16 9.64 -13.36
CA ARG A 139 -2.90 10.76 -12.43
C ARG A 139 -1.41 11.10 -12.31
N PHE A 140 -0.55 10.14 -12.64
CA PHE A 140 0.90 10.31 -12.60
C PHE A 140 1.50 10.70 -13.96
N VAL A 141 0.93 10.18 -15.06
CA VAL A 141 1.43 10.37 -16.41
C VAL A 141 0.29 10.53 -17.41
N ASP A 142 0.50 11.37 -18.42
CA ASP A 142 -0.46 11.52 -19.53
C ASP A 142 -0.10 10.56 -20.68
N PHE A 143 -1.04 9.72 -21.07
CA PHE A 143 -0.93 8.87 -22.26
C PHE A 143 -2.29 8.78 -22.96
N LYS A 144 -2.27 8.80 -24.30
CA LYS A 144 -3.48 8.81 -25.12
C LYS A 144 -3.80 7.43 -25.69
N GLN A 145 -2.79 6.61 -25.93
CA GLN A 145 -2.91 5.30 -26.55
C GLN A 145 -2.29 4.22 -25.67
N THR A 146 -2.83 3.01 -25.77
CA THR A 146 -2.32 1.86 -25.02
C THR A 146 -0.88 1.49 -25.37
N SER A 147 -0.45 1.76 -26.63
CA SER A 147 0.93 1.56 -27.07
C SER A 147 1.93 2.46 -26.33
N GLU A 148 1.51 3.68 -25.98
CA GLU A 148 2.35 4.63 -25.21
C GLU A 148 2.44 4.22 -23.73
N MET A 149 1.46 3.47 -23.24
CA MET A 149 1.33 3.10 -21.83
C MET A 149 2.53 2.25 -21.34
N VAL A 150 3.02 1.33 -22.15
CA VAL A 150 4.17 0.48 -21.80
C VAL A 150 5.43 1.33 -21.61
N ASP A 151 5.70 2.22 -22.56
CA ASP A 151 6.86 3.11 -22.50
C ASP A 151 6.77 4.07 -21.32
N GLN A 152 5.58 4.62 -21.07
CA GLN A 152 5.33 5.51 -19.92
C GLN A 152 5.46 4.77 -18.59
N ALA A 153 4.98 3.52 -18.50
CA ALA A 153 5.12 2.68 -17.31
C ALA A 153 6.59 2.40 -16.99
N ASN A 154 7.37 2.02 -18.02
CA ASN A 154 8.80 1.78 -17.87
C ASN A 154 9.56 3.06 -17.48
N ALA A 155 9.28 4.18 -18.14
CA ALA A 155 9.89 5.45 -17.82
C ALA A 155 9.58 5.93 -16.40
N PHE A 156 8.32 5.73 -15.95
CA PHE A 156 7.88 6.06 -14.61
C PHE A 156 8.59 5.19 -13.56
N ALA A 157 8.56 3.86 -13.73
CA ALA A 157 9.20 2.92 -12.81
C ALA A 157 10.71 3.21 -12.67
N LYS A 158 11.38 3.49 -13.80
CA LYS A 158 12.79 3.84 -13.83
C LYS A 158 13.08 5.18 -13.16
N LYS A 159 12.27 6.21 -13.45
CA LYS A 159 12.45 7.56 -12.89
C LYS A 159 12.37 7.57 -11.37
N TYR A 160 11.39 6.86 -10.82
CA TYR A 160 11.10 6.87 -9.40
C TYR A 160 11.66 5.66 -8.65
N HIS A 161 12.39 4.76 -9.31
CA HIS A 161 12.96 3.55 -8.70
C HIS A 161 11.93 2.68 -7.98
N VAL A 162 10.75 2.52 -8.57
CA VAL A 162 9.64 1.73 -8.04
C VAL A 162 9.34 0.53 -8.93
N THR A 163 8.72 -0.49 -8.38
CA THR A 163 8.06 -1.54 -9.17
C THR A 163 6.62 -1.12 -9.42
N LEU A 164 6.22 -1.07 -10.68
CA LEU A 164 4.87 -0.77 -11.11
C LEU A 164 4.16 -2.06 -11.53
N ASP A 165 3.03 -2.36 -10.90
CA ASP A 165 2.08 -3.41 -11.28
C ASP A 165 0.82 -2.73 -11.84
N LEU A 166 0.82 -2.45 -13.15
CA LEU A 166 -0.26 -1.73 -13.82
C LEU A 166 -1.38 -2.69 -14.20
N LYS A 167 -2.45 -2.66 -13.40
CA LYS A 167 -3.61 -3.54 -13.53
C LYS A 167 -4.46 -3.24 -14.77
N GLY A 168 -4.78 -4.29 -15.55
CA GLY A 168 -5.61 -4.20 -16.75
C GLY A 168 -6.10 -5.59 -17.19
N PRO A 169 -6.70 -5.71 -18.39
CA PRO A 169 -7.03 -7.01 -18.99
C PRO A 169 -5.77 -7.89 -19.14
N HIS A 170 -4.63 -7.25 -19.36
CA HIS A 170 -3.29 -7.79 -19.24
C HIS A 170 -2.57 -6.90 -18.25
N THR A 171 -2.05 -7.49 -17.18
CA THR A 171 -1.25 -6.76 -16.19
C THR A 171 0.16 -6.56 -16.73
N LEU A 172 0.67 -5.34 -16.60
CA LEU A 172 2.04 -4.99 -16.94
C LEU A 172 2.83 -4.77 -15.66
N ILE A 173 3.90 -5.53 -15.47
CA ILE A 173 4.83 -5.36 -14.35
C ILE A 173 6.14 -4.82 -14.87
N SER A 174 6.66 -3.73 -14.28
CA SER A 174 7.94 -3.15 -14.66
C SER A 174 8.67 -2.55 -13.45
N ASP A 175 9.99 -2.74 -13.41
CA ASP A 175 10.91 -2.02 -12.52
C ASP A 175 11.71 -0.92 -13.24
N GLY A 176 11.37 -0.69 -14.52
CA GLY A 176 12.05 0.26 -15.39
C GLY A 176 13.25 -0.30 -16.13
N ASN A 177 13.68 -1.55 -15.86
CA ASN A 177 14.72 -2.26 -16.59
C ASN A 177 14.12 -3.50 -17.28
N GLU A 178 13.25 -4.22 -16.60
CA GLU A 178 12.55 -5.40 -17.12
C GLU A 178 11.04 -5.17 -17.11
N THR A 179 10.36 -5.79 -18.08
CA THR A 179 8.90 -5.68 -18.25
C THR A 179 8.32 -7.06 -18.54
N TYR A 180 7.25 -7.39 -17.83
CA TYR A 180 6.53 -8.66 -17.91
C TYR A 180 5.05 -8.44 -18.21
#